data_a7e6de2b17994b7d3f1c84e70aff9226
#
_entry.id   a7e6de2b17994b7d3f1c84e70aff9226
#
_cell.length_a   1.000
_cell.length_b   1.000
_cell.length_c   1.000
_cell.angle_alpha   90.00
_cell.angle_beta   90.00
_cell.angle_gamma   90.00
#
_symmetry.space_group_name_H-M   'P 1'
#
loop_
_entity.id
_entity.type
_entity.pdbx_description
1 polymer ?
#
loop_
_entity_poly.entity_id
_entity_poly.type
_entity_poly.pdbx_seq_one_letter_code
_entity_poly.pdbx_strand_id
1 'polypeptide(L)'
;MKLSRVHGLSGEVTVPGDKSISHRSIMLGSIAKGNTEVEGFLQGADCLSSIACFRKMGVEIENNGDKVLVHGRGLRGLKAPDSILDVGNSGTTTRLMSGILAAQPFVSTVNGDASIQKRPMKRIITPLSQMGADIRSLRGNDCTPLEIHGTNLHGIHYDSPVASAQVKSAILLAGLYADGETSVTEPEVSRNHTELMFEEFGVDIRTEGKSVYVKPADELYAKKVIVPGDISSATYFLVAAAITPNSCVTVKNVGINPTRDGILRVLSDMGADVTVEKTSGEIGEPTADVTVRTSDLKGCVVGGEVIPTLIDEIPAIAILACFADGETIIKDAAELKVKESNRIDVMVDNLKKMGADIEATEDGMIIRGGRPLHGAVIDSHLDHRVAMSFAAAAMNAEGETEITGAECVDISYPGFYEDMRKLVKL
;
A
#
# COMPACT_ATOMS: atom_id res chain seq x y z
N MET A 1 -13.60 2.70 19.09
CA MET A 1 -12.51 2.08 19.89
C MET A 1 -12.04 3.08 20.92
N LYS A 2 -11.93 2.66 22.20
CA LYS A 2 -11.42 3.52 23.27
C LYS A 2 -10.05 3.02 23.72
N LEU A 3 -9.10 3.93 23.83
CA LEU A 3 -7.72 3.68 24.19
C LEU A 3 -7.25 4.70 25.21
N SER A 4 -6.33 4.30 26.06
CA SER A 4 -5.74 5.16 27.10
C SER A 4 -4.22 4.99 27.12
N ARG A 5 -3.55 5.92 27.76
CA ARG A 5 -2.10 5.93 27.93
C ARG A 5 -1.61 4.63 28.56
N VAL A 6 -0.48 4.12 28.05
CA VAL A 6 0.20 2.94 28.57
C VAL A 6 1.58 3.30 29.13
N HIS A 7 2.14 2.42 29.97
CA HIS A 7 3.44 2.66 30.64
C HIS A 7 4.63 2.10 29.86
N GLY A 8 4.38 1.29 28.83
CA GLY A 8 5.42 0.71 28.00
C GLY A 8 4.86 -0.35 27.06
N LEU A 9 5.62 -0.63 25.99
CA LEU A 9 5.36 -1.70 25.05
C LEU A 9 6.56 -2.64 25.01
N SER A 10 6.33 -3.96 24.96
CA SER A 10 7.43 -4.91 24.78
C SER A 10 6.97 -6.20 24.16
N GLY A 11 7.87 -6.85 23.46
CA GLY A 11 7.65 -8.15 22.85
C GLY A 11 7.86 -8.14 21.35
N GLU A 12 7.42 -9.21 20.75
CA GLU A 12 7.51 -9.42 19.31
C GLU A 12 6.12 -9.47 18.70
N VAL A 13 6.00 -8.96 17.47
CA VAL A 13 4.77 -9.04 16.68
C VAL A 13 5.12 -9.42 15.24
N THR A 14 4.27 -10.26 14.65
CA THR A 14 4.28 -10.54 13.20
C THR A 14 3.09 -9.84 12.59
N VAL A 15 3.36 -8.94 11.67
CA VAL A 15 2.31 -8.19 10.96
C VAL A 15 1.78 -8.97 9.76
N PRO A 16 0.56 -8.69 9.29
CA PRO A 16 0.03 -9.29 8.07
C PRO A 16 0.94 -9.06 6.87
N GLY A 17 0.81 -9.94 5.87
CA GLY A 17 1.59 -9.87 4.65
C GLY A 17 1.41 -8.57 3.86
N ASP A 18 2.44 -8.20 3.09
CA ASP A 18 2.44 -7.00 2.26
C ASP A 18 1.25 -7.00 1.28
N LYS A 19 0.44 -5.94 1.37
CA LYS A 19 -0.76 -5.77 0.55
C LYS A 19 -0.45 -5.75 -0.94
N SER A 20 0.60 -5.04 -1.33
CA SER A 20 0.98 -4.86 -2.74
C SER A 20 1.44 -6.16 -3.38
N ILE A 21 2.19 -6.97 -2.65
CA ILE A 21 2.67 -8.29 -3.10
C ILE A 21 1.51 -9.28 -3.11
N SER A 22 0.64 -9.26 -2.09
CA SER A 22 -0.55 -10.12 -2.04
C SER A 22 -1.48 -9.90 -3.23
N HIS A 23 -1.78 -8.65 -3.62
CA HIS A 23 -2.56 -8.37 -4.83
C HIS A 23 -1.91 -8.96 -6.09
N ARG A 24 -0.61 -8.73 -6.24
CA ARG A 24 0.14 -9.16 -7.42
C ARG A 24 0.26 -10.67 -7.52
N SER A 25 0.40 -11.36 -6.39
CA SER A 25 0.46 -12.83 -6.37
C SER A 25 -0.81 -13.47 -6.94
N ILE A 26 -1.99 -12.88 -6.63
CA ILE A 26 -3.26 -13.31 -7.23
C ILE A 26 -3.32 -12.98 -8.72
N MET A 27 -2.97 -11.76 -9.10
CA MET A 27 -3.05 -11.30 -10.49
C MET A 27 -2.11 -12.08 -11.40
N LEU A 28 -0.83 -12.15 -11.04
CA LEU A 28 0.18 -12.86 -11.83
C LEU A 28 -0.05 -14.36 -11.80
N GLY A 29 -0.37 -14.94 -10.64
CA GLY A 29 -0.74 -16.35 -10.53
C GLY A 29 -1.91 -16.73 -11.42
N SER A 30 -2.91 -15.85 -11.55
CA SER A 30 -4.10 -16.08 -12.38
C SER A 30 -3.81 -16.13 -13.87
N ILE A 31 -2.85 -15.32 -14.35
CA ILE A 31 -2.45 -15.25 -15.77
C ILE A 31 -1.18 -16.04 -16.08
N ALA A 32 -0.59 -16.71 -15.09
CA ALA A 32 0.53 -17.62 -15.28
C ALA A 32 0.06 -19.02 -15.72
N LYS A 33 0.99 -19.82 -16.23
CA LYS A 33 0.80 -21.23 -16.50
C LYS A 33 1.27 -22.05 -15.30
N GLY A 34 0.39 -22.90 -14.78
CA GLY A 34 0.65 -23.76 -13.61
C GLY A 34 0.01 -23.20 -12.34
N ASN A 35 0.45 -23.69 -11.19
CA ASN A 35 -0.11 -23.36 -9.90
C ASN A 35 0.83 -22.46 -9.11
N THR A 36 0.34 -21.30 -8.69
CA THR A 36 1.07 -20.37 -7.83
C THR A 36 0.68 -20.62 -6.37
N GLU A 37 1.65 -21.02 -5.57
CA GLU A 37 1.50 -21.17 -4.11
C GLU A 37 1.90 -19.85 -3.45
N VAL A 38 1.00 -19.27 -2.65
CA VAL A 38 1.25 -18.02 -1.91
C VAL A 38 1.23 -18.31 -0.42
N GLU A 39 2.29 -17.95 0.30
CA GLU A 39 2.37 -18.02 1.76
C GLU A 39 2.47 -16.60 2.35
N GLY A 40 1.86 -16.36 3.50
CA GLY A 40 1.81 -15.05 4.13
C GLY A 40 0.82 -14.07 3.49
N PHE A 41 -0.18 -14.58 2.75
CA PHE A 41 -1.17 -13.76 2.05
C PHE A 41 -1.98 -12.90 3.01
N LEU A 42 -2.15 -11.61 2.68
CA LEU A 42 -3.00 -10.69 3.45
C LEU A 42 -4.49 -11.00 3.22
N GLN A 43 -5.21 -11.35 4.29
CA GLN A 43 -6.67 -11.56 4.31
C GLN A 43 -7.48 -10.25 4.44
N GLY A 44 -6.92 -9.12 4.06
CA GLY A 44 -7.62 -7.84 4.05
C GLY A 44 -8.65 -7.74 2.92
N ALA A 45 -9.70 -6.94 3.12
CA ALA A 45 -10.81 -6.80 2.18
C ALA A 45 -10.37 -6.44 0.75
N ASP A 46 -9.36 -5.58 0.60
CA ASP A 46 -8.79 -5.21 -0.70
C ASP A 46 -8.24 -6.42 -1.47
N CYS A 47 -7.46 -7.28 -0.80
CA CYS A 47 -6.86 -8.45 -1.42
C CYS A 47 -7.90 -9.54 -1.73
N LEU A 48 -8.91 -9.69 -0.86
CA LEU A 48 -10.03 -10.59 -1.09
C LEU A 48 -10.87 -10.16 -2.29
N SER A 49 -10.99 -8.85 -2.56
CA SER A 49 -11.63 -8.35 -3.78
C SER A 49 -10.89 -8.80 -5.05
N SER A 50 -9.56 -8.86 -5.03
CA SER A 50 -8.79 -9.43 -6.16
C SER A 50 -9.13 -10.90 -6.38
N ILE A 51 -9.15 -11.72 -5.32
CA ILE A 51 -9.55 -13.13 -5.42
C ILE A 51 -10.96 -13.25 -6.01
N ALA A 52 -11.93 -12.49 -5.51
CA ALA A 52 -13.30 -12.51 -5.98
C ALA A 52 -13.41 -12.16 -7.47
N CYS A 53 -12.71 -11.13 -7.94
CA CYS A 53 -12.70 -10.71 -9.34
C CYS A 53 -12.12 -11.82 -10.25
N PHE A 54 -10.97 -12.40 -9.90
CA PHE A 54 -10.35 -13.43 -10.72
C PHE A 54 -11.13 -14.74 -10.71
N ARG A 55 -11.79 -15.10 -9.60
CA ARG A 55 -12.74 -16.22 -9.56
C ARG A 55 -13.90 -16.03 -10.54
N LYS A 56 -14.48 -14.83 -10.64
CA LYS A 56 -15.51 -14.49 -11.64
C LYS A 56 -15.03 -14.63 -13.08
N MET A 57 -13.73 -14.47 -13.29
CA MET A 57 -13.10 -14.68 -14.60
C MET A 57 -12.62 -16.13 -14.83
N GLY A 58 -13.11 -17.07 -14.04
CA GLY A 58 -12.91 -18.51 -14.20
C GLY A 58 -11.59 -19.05 -13.65
N VAL A 59 -10.90 -18.29 -12.81
CA VAL A 59 -9.71 -18.77 -12.10
C VAL A 59 -10.15 -19.51 -10.84
N GLU A 60 -9.69 -20.73 -10.66
CA GLU A 60 -9.85 -21.49 -9.42
C GLU A 60 -8.79 -21.02 -8.44
N ILE A 61 -9.22 -20.55 -7.26
CA ILE A 61 -8.35 -20.02 -6.20
C ILE A 61 -8.79 -20.64 -4.88
N GLU A 62 -7.91 -21.42 -4.27
CA GLU A 62 -8.11 -21.97 -2.93
C GLU A 62 -7.54 -20.99 -1.91
N ASN A 63 -8.39 -20.47 -1.03
CA ASN A 63 -7.98 -19.53 0.01
C ASN A 63 -8.12 -20.20 1.40
N ASN A 64 -7.00 -20.50 2.01
CA ASN A 64 -6.88 -21.18 3.31
C ASN A 64 -6.20 -20.26 4.34
N GLY A 65 -6.62 -19.01 4.44
CA GLY A 65 -6.04 -18.02 5.33
C GLY A 65 -4.75 -17.44 4.76
N ASP A 66 -3.65 -17.57 5.47
CA ASP A 66 -2.34 -17.08 5.03
C ASP A 66 -1.74 -17.84 3.83
N LYS A 67 -2.36 -18.97 3.43
CA LYS A 67 -1.97 -19.78 2.28
C LYS A 67 -3.04 -19.72 1.20
N VAL A 68 -2.62 -19.36 0.00
CA VAL A 68 -3.49 -19.30 -1.18
C VAL A 68 -2.86 -20.09 -2.31
N LEU A 69 -3.68 -20.92 -2.99
CA LEU A 69 -3.28 -21.63 -4.19
C LEU A 69 -4.06 -21.11 -5.39
N VAL A 70 -3.37 -20.59 -6.39
CA VAL A 70 -3.96 -20.03 -7.61
C VAL A 70 -3.69 -20.97 -8.78
N HIS A 71 -4.75 -21.52 -9.37
CA HIS A 71 -4.66 -22.36 -10.56
C HIS A 71 -4.68 -21.49 -11.81
N GLY A 72 -3.49 -21.11 -12.29
CA GLY A 72 -3.32 -20.15 -13.37
C GLY A 72 -3.92 -20.61 -14.69
N ARG A 73 -4.43 -19.65 -15.46
CA ARG A 73 -5.11 -19.86 -16.74
C ARG A 73 -4.27 -19.49 -17.96
N GLY A 74 -3.05 -18.97 -17.73
CA GLY A 74 -2.23 -18.38 -18.78
C GLY A 74 -2.73 -16.98 -19.19
N LEU A 75 -1.94 -16.28 -19.96
CA LEU A 75 -2.18 -14.88 -20.33
C LEU A 75 -3.56 -14.64 -20.99
N ARG A 76 -4.07 -15.57 -21.77
CA ARG A 76 -5.32 -15.43 -22.54
C ARG A 76 -6.40 -16.43 -22.11
N GLY A 77 -6.26 -17.06 -20.95
CA GLY A 77 -7.18 -18.09 -20.48
C GLY A 77 -8.30 -17.59 -19.55
N LEU A 78 -8.36 -16.28 -19.27
CA LEU A 78 -9.46 -15.70 -18.49
C LEU A 78 -10.77 -15.75 -19.29
N LYS A 79 -11.89 -15.89 -18.56
CA LYS A 79 -13.24 -15.94 -19.12
C LYS A 79 -13.97 -14.62 -18.91
N ALA A 80 -14.86 -14.28 -19.83
CA ALA A 80 -15.76 -13.15 -19.63
C ALA A 80 -16.55 -13.29 -18.32
N PRO A 81 -16.52 -12.28 -17.44
CA PRO A 81 -17.32 -12.31 -16.22
C PRO A 81 -18.82 -12.19 -16.57
N ASP A 82 -19.67 -12.89 -15.82
CA ASP A 82 -21.13 -12.83 -15.98
C ASP A 82 -21.79 -11.64 -15.27
N SER A 83 -20.99 -10.91 -14.49
CA SER A 83 -21.46 -9.80 -13.67
C SER A 83 -20.33 -8.80 -13.42
N ILE A 84 -20.67 -7.65 -12.85
CA ILE A 84 -19.71 -6.61 -12.48
C ILE A 84 -18.59 -7.20 -11.60
N LEU A 85 -17.36 -6.86 -11.94
CA LEU A 85 -16.19 -7.13 -11.13
C LEU A 85 -16.16 -6.13 -9.96
N ASP A 86 -16.61 -6.60 -8.78
CA ASP A 86 -16.67 -5.78 -7.58
C ASP A 86 -15.30 -5.73 -6.90
N VAL A 87 -14.70 -4.55 -6.92
CA VAL A 87 -13.38 -4.29 -6.32
C VAL A 87 -13.47 -3.74 -4.90
N GLY A 88 -14.68 -3.61 -4.33
CA GLY A 88 -14.90 -2.97 -3.04
C GLY A 88 -14.30 -1.55 -3.03
N ASN A 89 -13.38 -1.31 -2.11
CA ASN A 89 -12.63 -0.04 -1.99
C ASN A 89 -11.23 -0.10 -2.64
N SER A 90 -10.87 -1.20 -3.28
CA SER A 90 -9.50 -1.45 -3.72
C SER A 90 -9.10 -0.67 -4.98
N GLY A 91 -8.37 0.41 -4.80
CA GLY A 91 -7.74 1.14 -5.91
C GLY A 91 -6.65 0.32 -6.61
N THR A 92 -5.98 -0.59 -5.89
CA THR A 92 -4.97 -1.48 -6.46
C THR A 92 -5.62 -2.50 -7.39
N THR A 93 -6.66 -3.20 -6.93
CA THR A 93 -7.40 -4.14 -7.77
C THR A 93 -7.91 -3.45 -9.03
N THR A 94 -8.57 -2.30 -8.88
CA THR A 94 -9.12 -1.54 -10.00
C THR A 94 -8.06 -1.21 -11.05
N ARG A 95 -6.96 -0.59 -10.64
CA ARG A 95 -5.97 -0.06 -11.57
C ARG A 95 -5.12 -1.14 -12.22
N LEU A 96 -4.60 -2.09 -11.46
CA LEU A 96 -3.74 -3.15 -11.99
C LEU A 96 -4.53 -4.10 -12.89
N MET A 97 -5.71 -4.53 -12.44
CA MET A 97 -6.58 -5.43 -13.21
C MET A 97 -7.02 -4.80 -14.55
N SER A 98 -7.22 -3.48 -14.59
CA SER A 98 -7.55 -2.77 -15.84
C SER A 98 -6.48 -2.96 -16.91
N GLY A 99 -5.19 -3.02 -16.55
CA GLY A 99 -4.11 -3.34 -17.48
C GLY A 99 -4.24 -4.74 -18.09
N ILE A 100 -4.64 -5.73 -17.29
CA ILE A 100 -4.86 -7.11 -17.75
C ILE A 100 -6.13 -7.17 -18.63
N LEU A 101 -7.23 -6.57 -18.18
CA LEU A 101 -8.53 -6.60 -18.84
C LEU A 101 -8.51 -5.92 -20.20
N ALA A 102 -7.69 -4.87 -20.37
CA ALA A 102 -7.55 -4.13 -21.62
C ALA A 102 -7.16 -5.00 -22.83
N ALA A 103 -6.57 -6.17 -22.60
CA ALA A 103 -6.13 -7.09 -23.64
C ALA A 103 -6.94 -8.40 -23.72
N GLN A 104 -7.96 -8.60 -22.85
CA GLN A 104 -8.74 -9.83 -22.85
C GLN A 104 -9.84 -9.79 -23.94
N PRO A 105 -10.15 -10.90 -24.61
CA PRO A 105 -11.09 -10.92 -25.75
C PRO A 105 -12.58 -10.85 -25.31
N PHE A 106 -12.90 -9.97 -24.35
CA PHE A 106 -14.25 -9.78 -23.85
C PHE A 106 -14.47 -8.38 -23.27
N VAL A 107 -15.71 -8.05 -22.98
CA VAL A 107 -16.10 -6.82 -22.27
C VAL A 107 -16.24 -7.11 -20.78
N SER A 108 -15.78 -6.20 -19.96
CA SER A 108 -15.92 -6.29 -18.51
C SER A 108 -16.30 -4.93 -17.91
N THR A 109 -17.03 -4.96 -16.80
CA THR A 109 -17.36 -3.76 -16.02
C THR A 109 -16.74 -3.89 -14.64
N VAL A 110 -15.97 -2.87 -14.25
CA VAL A 110 -15.30 -2.78 -12.94
C VAL A 110 -15.98 -1.70 -12.12
N ASN A 111 -16.42 -2.02 -10.91
CA ASN A 111 -17.02 -1.07 -9.97
C ASN A 111 -16.76 -1.52 -8.53
N GLY A 112 -17.14 -0.68 -7.57
CA GLY A 112 -17.06 -1.01 -6.15
C GLY A 112 -17.89 -0.03 -5.31
N ASP A 113 -17.47 0.23 -4.10
CA ASP A 113 -18.18 1.04 -3.12
C ASP A 113 -18.17 2.55 -3.43
N ALA A 114 -18.83 3.33 -2.56
CA ALA A 114 -18.93 4.78 -2.72
C ALA A 114 -17.56 5.50 -2.64
N SER A 115 -16.55 4.90 -2.00
CA SER A 115 -15.22 5.48 -1.92
C SER A 115 -14.47 5.34 -3.23
N ILE A 116 -14.40 4.13 -3.81
CA ILE A 116 -13.72 3.92 -5.11
C ILE A 116 -14.37 4.71 -6.24
N GLN A 117 -15.70 4.91 -6.17
CA GLN A 117 -16.48 5.68 -7.15
C GLN A 117 -16.16 7.18 -7.17
N LYS A 118 -15.38 7.68 -6.22
CA LYS A 118 -14.89 9.07 -6.17
C LYS A 118 -13.41 9.18 -6.54
N ARG A 119 -12.71 8.06 -6.62
CA ARG A 119 -11.26 8.06 -6.88
C ARG A 119 -10.98 8.16 -8.38
N PRO A 120 -10.10 9.10 -8.82
CA PRO A 120 -9.83 9.32 -10.24
C PRO A 120 -9.09 8.13 -10.85
N MET A 121 -9.59 7.65 -12.00
CA MET A 121 -9.01 6.59 -12.81
C MET A 121 -8.37 7.12 -14.10
N LYS A 122 -8.48 8.42 -14.38
CA LYS A 122 -7.88 9.06 -15.56
C LYS A 122 -6.39 8.74 -15.71
N ARG A 123 -5.67 8.64 -14.58
CA ARG A 123 -4.22 8.35 -14.55
C ARG A 123 -3.84 6.99 -15.12
N ILE A 124 -4.79 6.03 -15.23
CA ILE A 124 -4.60 4.76 -15.93
C ILE A 124 -5.34 4.74 -17.27
N ILE A 125 -6.50 5.38 -17.37
CA ILE A 125 -7.27 5.46 -18.62
C ILE A 125 -6.42 6.10 -19.72
N THR A 126 -5.75 7.22 -19.41
CA THR A 126 -4.94 7.96 -20.40
C THR A 126 -3.82 7.08 -21.00
N PRO A 127 -2.88 6.50 -20.24
CA PRO A 127 -1.82 5.69 -20.85
C PRO A 127 -2.34 4.41 -21.49
N LEU A 128 -3.31 3.72 -20.90
CA LEU A 128 -3.88 2.51 -21.50
C LEU A 128 -4.60 2.82 -22.83
N SER A 129 -5.29 3.97 -22.93
CA SER A 129 -5.89 4.42 -24.19
C SER A 129 -4.82 4.74 -25.26
N GLN A 130 -3.66 5.26 -24.86
CA GLN A 130 -2.52 5.43 -25.76
C GLN A 130 -1.96 4.10 -26.26
N MET A 131 -2.09 3.02 -25.49
CA MET A 131 -1.77 1.66 -25.94
C MET A 131 -2.84 1.05 -26.84
N GLY A 132 -3.96 1.75 -27.09
CA GLY A 132 -5.09 1.27 -27.90
C GLY A 132 -6.22 0.62 -27.09
N ALA A 133 -6.20 0.69 -25.76
CA ALA A 133 -7.28 0.16 -24.93
C ALA A 133 -8.58 0.98 -25.08
N ASP A 134 -9.73 0.31 -25.11
CA ASP A 134 -11.06 0.94 -25.07
C ASP A 134 -11.59 0.86 -23.63
N ILE A 135 -11.32 1.89 -22.85
CA ILE A 135 -11.74 2.03 -21.44
C ILE A 135 -12.59 3.28 -21.31
N ARG A 136 -13.77 3.12 -20.70
CA ARG A 136 -14.74 4.21 -20.52
C ARG A 136 -15.23 4.29 -19.09
N SER A 137 -15.23 5.50 -18.51
CA SER A 137 -16.00 5.78 -17.30
C SER A 137 -17.48 5.92 -17.68
N LEU A 138 -18.34 5.05 -17.17
CA LEU A 138 -19.78 5.04 -17.51
C LEU A 138 -20.52 6.29 -17.02
N ARG A 139 -19.93 7.01 -16.05
CA ARG A 139 -20.47 8.28 -15.53
C ARG A 139 -19.84 9.51 -16.20
N GLY A 140 -18.84 9.33 -17.07
CA GLY A 140 -18.15 10.43 -17.74
C GLY A 140 -17.34 11.34 -16.83
N ASN A 141 -16.97 10.86 -15.63
CA ASN A 141 -16.23 11.62 -14.62
C ASN A 141 -14.85 11.04 -14.30
N ASP A 142 -14.33 10.18 -15.17
CA ASP A 142 -13.06 9.49 -15.02
C ASP A 142 -12.94 8.62 -13.74
N CYS A 143 -14.05 8.25 -13.13
CA CYS A 143 -14.14 7.34 -11.97
C CYS A 143 -14.88 6.05 -12.37
N THR A 144 -14.90 5.08 -11.45
CA THR A 144 -15.73 3.86 -11.63
C THR A 144 -17.23 4.19 -11.60
N PRO A 145 -18.11 3.41 -12.27
CA PRO A 145 -17.84 2.17 -13.02
C PRO A 145 -17.04 2.41 -14.30
N LEU A 146 -16.06 1.52 -14.55
CA LEU A 146 -15.32 1.47 -15.80
C LEU A 146 -15.83 0.32 -16.65
N GLU A 147 -16.12 0.58 -17.92
CA GLU A 147 -16.34 -0.44 -18.93
C GLU A 147 -15.07 -0.60 -19.75
N ILE A 148 -14.58 -1.82 -19.88
CA ILE A 148 -13.31 -2.15 -20.53
C ILE A 148 -13.61 -3.17 -21.62
N HIS A 149 -13.32 -2.79 -22.86
CA HIS A 149 -13.38 -3.66 -24.02
C HIS A 149 -11.96 -4.11 -24.37
N GLY A 150 -11.72 -5.40 -24.39
CA GLY A 150 -10.40 -5.92 -24.75
C GLY A 150 -10.08 -5.65 -26.23
N THR A 151 -8.87 -5.19 -26.45
CA THR A 151 -8.36 -4.81 -27.78
C THR A 151 -6.97 -5.39 -28.01
N ASN A 152 -6.47 -5.26 -29.23
CA ASN A 152 -5.06 -5.50 -29.53
C ASN A 152 -4.27 -4.25 -29.11
N LEU A 153 -3.44 -4.41 -28.08
CA LEU A 153 -2.61 -3.33 -27.57
C LEU A 153 -1.30 -3.22 -28.34
N HIS A 154 -0.75 -2.01 -28.38
CA HIS A 154 0.61 -1.76 -28.89
C HIS A 154 1.49 -1.15 -27.81
N GLY A 155 2.80 -1.39 -27.91
CA GLY A 155 3.79 -0.86 -27.00
C GLY A 155 3.90 0.66 -27.10
N ILE A 156 4.16 1.32 -25.97
CA ILE A 156 4.37 2.76 -25.87
C ILE A 156 5.55 3.07 -24.96
N HIS A 157 6.09 4.28 -25.14
CA HIS A 157 6.89 4.92 -24.09
C HIS A 157 6.02 5.95 -23.37
N TYR A 158 5.87 5.80 -22.06
CA TYR A 158 5.04 6.69 -21.25
C TYR A 158 5.83 7.44 -20.19
N ASP A 159 5.90 8.77 -20.33
CA ASP A 159 6.44 9.64 -19.30
C ASP A 159 5.35 9.94 -18.28
N SER A 160 5.44 9.32 -17.11
CA SER A 160 4.44 9.47 -16.06
C SER A 160 4.59 10.84 -15.38
N PRO A 161 3.52 11.64 -15.26
CA PRO A 161 3.59 12.94 -14.57
C PRO A 161 3.75 12.81 -13.05
N VAL A 162 3.56 11.61 -12.50
CA VAL A 162 3.64 11.33 -11.07
C VAL A 162 4.35 10.00 -10.80
N ALA A 163 5.03 9.90 -9.67
CA ALA A 163 5.58 8.65 -9.17
C ALA A 163 4.45 7.78 -8.61
N SER A 164 4.00 6.78 -9.36
CA SER A 164 2.87 5.93 -8.98
C SER A 164 3.06 4.49 -9.42
N ALA A 165 3.37 3.62 -8.46
CA ALA A 165 3.50 2.19 -8.71
C ALA A 165 2.22 1.56 -9.31
N GLN A 166 1.04 2.09 -9.02
CA GLN A 166 -0.22 1.58 -9.58
C GLN A 166 -0.36 1.94 -11.06
N VAL A 167 0.03 3.15 -11.46
CA VAL A 167 0.03 3.59 -12.88
C VAL A 167 1.07 2.77 -13.64
N LYS A 168 2.30 2.74 -13.14
CA LYS A 168 3.38 1.94 -13.73
C LYS A 168 2.96 0.48 -13.89
N SER A 169 2.46 -0.16 -12.83
CA SER A 169 2.03 -1.56 -12.88
C SER A 169 0.91 -1.82 -13.88
N ALA A 170 -0.08 -0.93 -13.99
CA ALA A 170 -1.17 -1.07 -14.96
C ALA A 170 -0.63 -1.08 -16.40
N ILE A 171 0.30 -0.18 -16.71
CA ILE A 171 0.94 -0.09 -18.05
C ILE A 171 1.81 -1.32 -18.32
N LEU A 172 2.62 -1.74 -17.34
CA LEU A 172 3.49 -2.92 -17.47
C LEU A 172 2.69 -4.20 -17.65
N LEU A 173 1.57 -4.37 -16.92
CA LEU A 173 0.66 -5.51 -17.08
C LEU A 173 -0.01 -5.51 -18.46
N ALA A 174 -0.42 -4.37 -18.98
CA ALA A 174 -0.91 -4.23 -20.35
C ALA A 174 0.20 -4.53 -21.37
N GLY A 175 1.43 -4.12 -21.09
CA GLY A 175 2.62 -4.35 -21.90
C GLY A 175 2.93 -5.83 -22.16
N LEU A 176 2.52 -6.73 -21.25
CA LEU A 176 2.65 -8.18 -21.45
C LEU A 176 1.92 -8.67 -22.71
N TYR A 177 0.88 -7.97 -23.14
CA TYR A 177 -0.01 -8.30 -24.25
C TYR A 177 0.21 -7.45 -25.50
N ALA A 178 1.04 -6.41 -25.39
CA ALA A 178 1.20 -5.41 -26.43
C ALA A 178 1.96 -5.96 -27.65
N ASP A 179 1.78 -5.31 -28.79
CA ASP A 179 2.65 -5.50 -29.95
C ASP A 179 3.83 -4.53 -29.81
N GLY A 180 4.98 -5.07 -29.40
CA GLY A 180 6.21 -4.32 -29.13
C GLY A 180 6.47 -3.96 -27.67
N GLU A 181 7.68 -3.49 -27.42
CA GLU A 181 8.16 -3.13 -26.08
C GLU A 181 7.37 -1.93 -25.51
N THR A 182 7.05 -2.02 -24.22
CA THR A 182 6.41 -0.94 -23.46
C THR A 182 7.36 -0.43 -22.39
N SER A 183 7.42 0.89 -22.20
CA SER A 183 8.22 1.47 -21.13
C SER A 183 7.50 2.58 -20.38
N VAL A 184 7.88 2.75 -19.12
CA VAL A 184 7.39 3.82 -18.24
C VAL A 184 8.56 4.51 -17.60
N THR A 185 8.62 5.84 -17.72
CA THR A 185 9.58 6.70 -17.00
C THR A 185 8.82 7.48 -15.94
N GLU A 186 9.31 7.44 -14.71
CA GLU A 186 8.71 8.15 -13.57
C GLU A 186 9.57 9.36 -13.15
N PRO A 187 9.00 10.45 -12.60
CA PRO A 187 9.78 11.56 -12.08
C PRO A 187 10.65 11.15 -10.89
N GLU A 188 10.14 10.26 -10.03
CA GLU A 188 10.85 9.58 -8.95
C GLU A 188 10.51 8.09 -8.93
N VAL A 189 11.44 7.25 -8.47
CA VAL A 189 11.24 5.80 -8.44
C VAL A 189 10.12 5.45 -7.46
N SER A 190 9.06 4.82 -7.96
CA SER A 190 8.01 4.24 -7.13
C SER A 190 8.28 2.76 -6.83
N ARG A 191 7.43 2.13 -6.00
CA ARG A 191 7.52 0.71 -5.61
C ARG A 191 7.75 -0.20 -6.82
N ASN A 192 8.68 -1.14 -6.70
CA ASN A 192 9.11 -2.02 -7.77
C ASN A 192 8.67 -3.49 -7.64
N HIS A 193 7.64 -3.77 -6.83
CA HIS A 193 7.15 -5.15 -6.64
C HIS A 193 6.68 -5.80 -7.95
N THR A 194 6.14 -5.03 -8.91
CA THR A 194 5.76 -5.57 -10.23
C THR A 194 6.98 -6.02 -11.01
N GLU A 195 8.02 -5.22 -10.99
CA GLU A 195 9.28 -5.50 -11.68
C GLU A 195 9.93 -6.77 -11.13
N LEU A 196 10.09 -6.87 -9.81
CA LEU A 196 10.66 -8.04 -9.15
C LEU A 196 9.83 -9.30 -9.42
N MET A 197 8.50 -9.23 -9.27
CA MET A 197 7.64 -10.37 -9.52
C MET A 197 7.56 -10.74 -11.01
N PHE A 198 7.64 -9.78 -11.92
CA PHE A 198 7.73 -10.06 -13.36
C PHE A 198 8.97 -10.89 -13.69
N GLU A 199 10.12 -10.49 -13.16
CA GLU A 199 11.37 -11.23 -13.33
C GLU A 199 11.25 -12.66 -12.78
N GLU A 200 10.66 -12.84 -11.58
CA GLU A 200 10.42 -14.15 -10.99
C GLU A 200 9.48 -15.02 -11.83
N PHE A 201 8.45 -14.43 -12.46
CA PHE A 201 7.49 -15.12 -13.32
C PHE A 201 7.99 -15.31 -14.76
N GLY A 202 9.23 -14.92 -15.07
CA GLY A 202 9.91 -15.18 -16.34
C GLY A 202 9.63 -14.15 -17.43
N VAL A 203 9.20 -12.94 -17.06
CA VAL A 203 8.99 -11.82 -17.99
C VAL A 203 10.32 -11.13 -18.31
N ASP A 204 10.55 -10.77 -19.57
CA ASP A 204 11.70 -9.98 -20.01
C ASP A 204 11.43 -8.49 -19.63
N ILE A 205 11.99 -8.11 -18.49
CA ILE A 205 11.87 -6.78 -17.90
C ILE A 205 13.25 -6.24 -17.56
N ARG A 206 13.45 -4.93 -17.72
CA ARG A 206 14.69 -4.26 -17.31
C ARG A 206 14.39 -2.88 -16.74
N THR A 207 15.21 -2.43 -15.84
CA THR A 207 15.15 -1.10 -15.23
C THR A 207 16.43 -0.31 -15.57
N GLU A 208 16.27 0.91 -16.05
CA GLU A 208 17.36 1.84 -16.36
C GLU A 208 17.06 3.20 -15.71
N GLY A 209 17.69 3.46 -14.56
CA GLY A 209 17.42 4.66 -13.78
C GLY A 209 15.97 4.75 -13.30
N LYS A 210 15.23 5.74 -13.81
CA LYS A 210 13.81 5.94 -13.48
C LYS A 210 12.85 5.33 -14.53
N SER A 211 13.38 4.57 -15.48
CA SER A 211 12.63 3.96 -16.58
C SER A 211 12.59 2.44 -16.43
N VAL A 212 11.42 1.86 -16.68
CA VAL A 212 11.19 0.41 -16.68
C VAL A 212 10.69 0.01 -18.07
N TYR A 213 11.24 -1.07 -18.61
CA TYR A 213 10.94 -1.59 -19.94
C TYR A 213 10.46 -3.03 -19.83
N VAL A 214 9.36 -3.37 -20.46
CA VAL A 214 8.82 -4.72 -20.53
C VAL A 214 8.58 -5.12 -21.97
N LYS A 215 8.97 -6.35 -22.32
CA LYS A 215 8.62 -6.95 -23.61
C LYS A 215 7.34 -7.76 -23.50
N PRO A 216 6.60 -7.91 -24.62
CA PRO A 216 5.47 -8.85 -24.67
C PRO A 216 5.92 -10.24 -24.21
N ALA A 217 5.01 -10.93 -23.54
CA ALA A 217 5.26 -12.29 -23.07
C ALA A 217 4.34 -13.28 -23.79
N ASP A 218 4.87 -14.42 -24.18
CA ASP A 218 4.05 -15.54 -24.68
C ASP A 218 3.36 -16.25 -23.52
N GLU A 219 4.08 -16.49 -22.41
CA GLU A 219 3.58 -17.14 -21.20
C GLU A 219 4.30 -16.57 -19.96
N LEU A 220 3.61 -16.59 -18.83
CA LEU A 220 4.20 -16.46 -17.49
C LEU A 220 4.21 -17.85 -16.83
N TYR A 221 5.21 -18.08 -15.97
CA TYR A 221 5.33 -19.36 -15.27
C TYR A 221 5.08 -19.20 -13.78
N ALA A 222 4.16 -20.02 -13.26
CA ALA A 222 3.80 -20.02 -11.85
C ALA A 222 5.02 -20.25 -10.94
N LYS A 223 5.05 -19.56 -9.83
CA LYS A 223 6.10 -19.61 -8.80
C LYS A 223 5.48 -19.74 -7.42
N LYS A 224 6.28 -20.19 -6.47
CA LYS A 224 5.96 -20.01 -5.06
C LYS A 224 6.28 -18.57 -4.68
N VAL A 225 5.30 -17.87 -4.08
CA VAL A 225 5.43 -16.50 -3.59
C VAL A 225 5.38 -16.51 -2.06
N ILE A 226 6.43 -16.00 -1.42
CA ILE A 226 6.46 -15.79 0.03
C ILE A 226 6.26 -14.30 0.25
N VAL A 227 5.12 -13.93 0.84
CA VAL A 227 4.76 -12.54 1.12
C VAL A 227 5.36 -12.14 2.46
N PRO A 228 6.28 -11.17 2.52
CA PRO A 228 6.82 -10.67 3.76
C PRO A 228 5.79 -9.86 4.54
N GLY A 229 6.04 -9.60 5.81
CA GLY A 229 5.24 -8.65 6.60
C GLY A 229 5.23 -7.25 5.98
N ASP A 230 4.07 -6.60 5.96
CA ASP A 230 3.91 -5.26 5.38
C ASP A 230 4.58 -4.19 6.23
N ILE A 231 5.55 -3.48 5.67
CA ILE A 231 6.24 -2.36 6.35
C ILE A 231 5.26 -1.25 6.77
N SER A 232 4.19 -1.01 6.01
CA SER A 232 3.15 -0.07 6.40
C SER A 232 2.43 -0.51 7.67
N SER A 233 2.13 -1.80 7.80
CA SER A 233 1.53 -2.38 9.00
C SER A 233 2.49 -2.37 10.18
N ALA A 234 3.78 -2.64 9.93
CA ALA A 234 4.85 -2.57 10.94
C ALA A 234 5.02 -1.16 11.51
N THR A 235 4.88 -0.14 10.66
CA THR A 235 5.13 1.27 11.01
C THR A 235 4.40 1.71 12.29
N TYR A 236 3.17 1.29 12.50
CA TYR A 236 2.38 1.71 13.67
C TYR A 236 2.97 1.19 14.98
N PHE A 237 3.52 -0.01 14.97
CA PHE A 237 4.22 -0.61 16.13
C PHE A 237 5.58 0.02 16.35
N LEU A 238 6.33 0.29 15.27
CA LEU A 238 7.63 0.95 15.32
C LEU A 238 7.49 2.38 15.88
N VAL A 239 6.52 3.15 15.38
CA VAL A 239 6.21 4.49 15.87
C VAL A 239 5.74 4.45 17.31
N ALA A 240 4.80 3.55 17.66
CA ALA A 240 4.33 3.39 19.04
C ALA A 240 5.47 3.08 19.99
N ALA A 241 6.40 2.19 19.61
CA ALA A 241 7.58 1.86 20.44
C ALA A 241 8.53 3.06 20.61
N ALA A 242 8.77 3.83 19.55
CA ALA A 242 9.65 4.98 19.59
C ALA A 242 9.15 6.08 20.55
N ILE A 243 7.83 6.32 20.59
CA ILE A 243 7.23 7.41 21.38
C ILE A 243 6.78 6.99 22.79
N THR A 244 6.55 5.68 23.04
CA THR A 244 6.06 5.20 24.33
C THR A 244 7.24 4.97 25.28
N PRO A 245 7.25 5.52 26.52
CA PRO A 245 8.30 5.27 27.49
C PRO A 245 8.52 3.78 27.76
N ASN A 246 9.75 3.40 28.11
CA ASN A 246 10.11 2.03 28.50
C ASN A 246 9.76 0.94 27.49
N SER A 247 9.76 1.27 26.20
CA SER A 247 9.36 0.36 25.15
C SER A 247 10.54 -0.29 24.41
N CYS A 248 10.32 -1.53 23.97
CA CYS A 248 11.19 -2.27 23.08
C CYS A 248 10.33 -3.29 22.32
N VAL A 249 10.08 -3.04 21.05
CA VAL A 249 9.23 -3.87 20.19
C VAL A 249 10.00 -4.35 18.99
N THR A 250 9.90 -5.63 18.68
CA THR A 250 10.44 -6.24 17.46
C THR A 250 9.31 -6.64 16.54
N VAL A 251 9.30 -6.13 15.32
CA VAL A 251 8.41 -6.60 14.27
C VAL A 251 9.17 -7.60 13.41
N LYS A 252 8.63 -8.83 13.30
CA LYS A 252 9.31 -9.96 12.69
C LYS A 252 9.06 -10.02 11.18
N ASN A 253 10.10 -10.43 10.43
CA ASN A 253 10.03 -10.76 9.01
C ASN A 253 9.35 -9.69 8.14
N VAL A 254 9.71 -8.43 8.35
CA VAL A 254 9.14 -7.28 7.63
C VAL A 254 9.85 -7.10 6.28
N GLY A 255 9.10 -6.80 5.23
CA GLY A 255 9.67 -6.38 3.95
C GLY A 255 10.43 -5.05 4.09
N ILE A 256 11.70 -5.06 3.69
CA ILE A 256 12.57 -3.87 3.71
C ILE A 256 13.05 -3.50 2.31
N ASN A 257 12.18 -3.65 1.32
CA ASN A 257 12.46 -3.23 -0.05
C ASN A 257 12.88 -1.74 -0.08
N PRO A 258 14.00 -1.38 -0.71
CA PRO A 258 14.49 0.02 -0.75
C PRO A 258 13.49 1.03 -1.33
N THR A 259 12.52 0.58 -2.14
CA THR A 259 11.44 1.43 -2.63
C THR A 259 10.27 1.58 -1.64
N ARG A 260 10.39 0.99 -0.44
CA ARG A 260 9.36 0.94 0.62
C ARG A 260 9.89 1.29 2.02
N ASP A 261 11.21 1.32 2.21
CA ASP A 261 11.85 1.42 3.51
C ASP A 261 11.98 2.87 4.05
N GLY A 262 11.38 3.84 3.38
CA GLY A 262 11.46 5.26 3.74
C GLY A 262 11.16 5.57 5.20
N ILE A 263 10.24 4.84 5.83
CA ILE A 263 9.95 4.99 7.26
C ILE A 263 11.17 4.66 8.14
N LEU A 264 11.99 3.66 7.78
CA LEU A 264 13.20 3.32 8.53
C LEU A 264 14.23 4.43 8.44
N ARG A 265 14.33 5.11 7.30
CA ARG A 265 15.19 6.29 7.11
C ARG A 265 14.69 7.45 7.97
N VAL A 266 13.39 7.76 7.94
CA VAL A 266 12.81 8.83 8.77
C VAL A 266 13.01 8.56 10.26
N LEU A 267 12.77 7.33 10.73
CA LEU A 267 13.04 6.95 12.12
C LEU A 267 14.50 7.21 12.50
N SER A 268 15.45 6.83 11.64
CA SER A 268 16.88 7.09 11.83
C SER A 268 17.20 8.58 11.83
N ASP A 269 16.67 9.35 10.87
CA ASP A 269 16.91 10.80 10.75
C ASP A 269 16.35 11.57 11.96
N MET A 270 15.25 11.09 12.54
CA MET A 270 14.67 11.63 13.77
C MET A 270 15.39 11.13 15.04
N GLY A 271 16.42 10.28 14.93
CA GLY A 271 17.22 9.79 16.05
C GLY A 271 16.61 8.62 16.83
N ALA A 272 15.69 7.88 16.23
CA ALA A 272 15.13 6.68 16.86
C ALA A 272 16.18 5.56 17.00
N ASP A 273 16.14 4.83 18.12
CA ASP A 273 16.92 3.61 18.34
C ASP A 273 16.30 2.45 17.57
N VAL A 274 16.78 2.26 16.33
CA VAL A 274 16.30 1.25 15.38
C VAL A 274 17.39 0.23 15.11
N THR A 275 17.07 -1.05 15.25
CA THR A 275 17.93 -2.16 14.84
C THR A 275 17.25 -2.94 13.71
N VAL A 276 17.95 -3.18 12.61
CA VAL A 276 17.46 -3.93 11.45
C VAL A 276 18.33 -5.17 11.26
N GLU A 277 17.77 -6.35 11.51
CA GLU A 277 18.47 -7.63 11.36
C GLU A 277 17.90 -8.36 10.14
N LYS A 278 18.68 -8.39 9.04
CA LYS A 278 18.24 -9.05 7.79
C LYS A 278 17.99 -10.53 8.00
N THR A 279 16.86 -11.03 7.50
CA THR A 279 16.40 -12.43 7.64
C THR A 279 16.33 -13.19 6.32
N SER A 280 16.29 -12.47 5.17
CA SER A 280 16.28 -13.09 3.84
C SER A 280 17.65 -13.13 3.18
N GLY A 281 17.81 -14.02 2.19
CA GLY A 281 18.94 -14.04 1.28
C GLY A 281 18.94 -12.89 0.26
N GLU A 282 19.82 -13.01 -0.75
CA GLU A 282 20.01 -11.95 -1.77
C GLU A 282 18.97 -11.97 -2.90
N ILE A 283 18.11 -12.98 -2.98
CA ILE A 283 17.13 -13.17 -4.06
C ILE A 283 15.71 -12.97 -3.51
N GLY A 284 14.87 -12.27 -4.26
CA GLY A 284 13.48 -11.96 -3.92
C GLY A 284 13.33 -10.68 -3.09
N GLU A 285 12.20 -10.54 -2.42
CA GLU A 285 11.92 -9.39 -1.55
C GLU A 285 12.79 -9.43 -0.29
N PRO A 286 13.59 -8.39 0.00
CA PRO A 286 14.43 -8.37 1.19
C PRO A 286 13.59 -8.24 2.46
N THR A 287 13.93 -9.01 3.48
CA THR A 287 13.22 -9.02 4.77
C THR A 287 14.15 -8.84 5.96
N ALA A 288 13.61 -8.32 7.05
CA ALA A 288 14.32 -8.14 8.31
C ALA A 288 13.40 -8.26 9.53
N ASP A 289 13.99 -8.55 10.66
CA ASP A 289 13.43 -8.25 11.96
C ASP A 289 13.80 -6.81 12.32
N VAL A 290 12.80 -5.99 12.63
CA VAL A 290 13.00 -4.57 12.95
C VAL A 290 12.64 -4.33 14.39
N THR A 291 13.64 -3.93 15.20
CA THR A 291 13.45 -3.59 16.61
C THR A 291 13.56 -2.08 16.80
N VAL A 292 12.59 -1.49 17.49
CA VAL A 292 12.60 -0.08 17.89
C VAL A 292 12.44 0.02 19.41
N ARG A 293 13.20 0.95 20.01
CA ARG A 293 13.12 1.30 21.42
C ARG A 293 12.68 2.73 21.62
N THR A 294 12.15 3.04 22.82
CA THR A 294 11.88 4.43 23.24
C THR A 294 13.07 5.33 22.92
N SER A 295 12.81 6.46 22.32
CA SER A 295 13.85 7.32 21.75
C SER A 295 13.60 8.80 22.04
N ASP A 296 14.67 9.57 22.16
CA ASP A 296 14.65 11.03 22.20
C ASP A 296 14.64 11.59 20.78
N LEU A 297 13.46 11.79 20.25
CA LEU A 297 13.23 12.13 18.85
C LEU A 297 13.44 13.63 18.57
N LYS A 298 13.93 13.95 17.38
CA LYS A 298 14.11 15.32 16.88
C LYS A 298 13.36 15.53 15.59
N GLY A 299 12.88 16.76 15.40
CA GLY A 299 12.24 17.17 14.16
C GLY A 299 13.18 17.10 12.96
N CYS A 300 12.62 16.82 11.79
CA CYS A 300 13.36 16.73 10.53
C CYS A 300 12.50 17.20 9.33
N VAL A 301 13.11 17.24 8.16
CA VAL A 301 12.40 17.50 6.90
C VAL A 301 12.18 16.19 6.15
N VAL A 302 10.91 15.88 5.85
CA VAL A 302 10.50 14.70 5.07
C VAL A 302 9.94 15.21 3.74
N GLY A 303 10.66 14.97 2.64
CA GLY A 303 10.27 15.48 1.32
C GLY A 303 11.15 14.94 0.20
N GLY A 304 10.82 15.29 -1.05
CA GLY A 304 11.60 14.88 -2.22
C GLY A 304 11.50 13.38 -2.52
N GLU A 305 12.63 12.79 -2.89
CA GLU A 305 12.73 11.40 -3.35
C GLU A 305 12.30 10.33 -2.33
N VAL A 306 12.26 10.67 -1.03
CA VAL A 306 11.83 9.72 0.01
C VAL A 306 10.31 9.54 0.01
N ILE A 307 9.53 10.53 -0.44
CA ILE A 307 8.06 10.51 -0.37
C ILE A 307 7.43 9.28 -1.03
N PRO A 308 7.80 8.89 -2.27
CA PRO A 308 7.22 7.68 -2.88
C PRO A 308 7.47 6.40 -2.07
N THR A 309 8.55 6.34 -1.29
CA THR A 309 8.92 5.17 -0.50
C THR A 309 8.18 5.05 0.83
N LEU A 310 7.47 6.11 1.26
CA LEU A 310 6.79 6.19 2.57
C LEU A 310 5.45 6.97 2.54
N ILE A 311 4.89 7.23 1.37
CA ILE A 311 3.67 8.07 1.24
C ILE A 311 2.52 7.58 2.11
N ASP A 312 2.40 6.27 2.28
CA ASP A 312 1.34 5.65 3.07
C ASP A 312 1.64 5.65 4.59
N GLU A 313 2.89 5.88 4.98
CA GLU A 313 3.37 5.94 6.37
C GLU A 313 3.32 7.37 6.94
N ILE A 314 3.07 8.39 6.11
CA ILE A 314 3.04 9.81 6.54
C ILE A 314 2.07 10.06 7.69
N PRO A 315 0.86 9.47 7.78
CA PRO A 315 0.01 9.62 8.97
C PRO A 315 0.70 9.21 10.27
N ALA A 316 1.44 8.11 10.27
CA ALA A 316 2.19 7.65 11.44
C ALA A 316 3.43 8.53 11.72
N ILE A 317 4.08 9.03 10.68
CA ILE A 317 5.20 10.01 10.80
C ILE A 317 4.69 11.32 11.43
N ALA A 318 3.49 11.77 11.10
CA ALA A 318 2.88 12.95 11.74
C ALA A 318 2.67 12.74 13.25
N ILE A 319 2.28 11.51 13.66
CA ILE A 319 2.23 11.16 15.09
C ILE A 319 3.64 11.21 15.71
N LEU A 320 4.62 10.55 15.08
CA LEU A 320 6.01 10.55 15.54
C LEU A 320 6.54 11.98 15.74
N ALA A 321 6.25 12.87 14.80
CA ALA A 321 6.65 14.28 14.84
C ALA A 321 6.05 15.07 16.02
N CYS A 322 4.85 14.74 16.48
CA CYS A 322 4.25 15.38 17.66
C CYS A 322 5.07 15.13 18.95
N PHE A 323 5.81 14.02 19.01
CA PHE A 323 6.63 13.63 20.17
C PHE A 323 8.11 13.99 19.99
N ALA A 324 8.51 14.54 18.84
CA ALA A 324 9.87 14.96 18.56
C ALA A 324 10.14 16.37 19.13
N ASP A 325 11.38 16.62 19.53
CA ASP A 325 11.82 17.97 19.89
C ASP A 325 12.09 18.79 18.60
N GLY A 326 11.49 19.97 18.51
CA GLY A 326 11.62 20.87 17.38
C GLY A 326 10.52 20.74 16.32
N GLU A 327 10.84 21.19 15.11
CA GLU A 327 9.90 21.27 13.98
C GLU A 327 10.15 20.15 12.97
N THR A 328 9.08 19.48 12.55
CA THR A 328 9.08 18.54 11.43
C THR A 328 8.27 19.13 10.28
N ILE A 329 8.87 19.13 9.07
CA ILE A 329 8.22 19.60 7.85
C ILE A 329 8.02 18.42 6.93
N ILE A 330 6.77 18.11 6.59
CA ILE A 330 6.40 17.12 5.57
C ILE A 330 5.96 17.89 4.34
N LYS A 331 6.56 17.63 3.20
CA LYS A 331 6.29 18.32 1.92
C LYS A 331 6.35 17.36 0.73
N ASP A 332 5.99 17.81 -0.46
CA ASP A 332 5.98 17.03 -1.70
C ASP A 332 5.02 15.81 -1.63
N ALA A 333 4.01 15.87 -0.76
CA ALA A 333 3.10 14.77 -0.43
C ALA A 333 1.64 15.03 -0.87
N ALA A 334 1.42 15.82 -1.91
CA ALA A 334 0.09 16.19 -2.41
C ALA A 334 -0.81 14.98 -2.72
N GLU A 335 -0.23 13.82 -3.05
CA GLU A 335 -0.95 12.55 -3.27
C GLU A 335 -1.79 12.10 -2.06
N LEU A 336 -1.50 12.56 -0.85
CA LEU A 336 -2.28 12.27 0.36
C LEU A 336 -3.71 12.82 0.27
N LYS A 337 -3.95 13.86 -0.53
CA LYS A 337 -5.28 14.48 -0.69
C LYS A 337 -6.27 13.61 -1.46
N VAL A 338 -5.78 12.65 -2.25
CA VAL A 338 -6.58 11.80 -3.14
C VAL A 338 -6.55 10.31 -2.77
N LYS A 339 -6.20 10.02 -1.51
CA LYS A 339 -6.24 8.67 -0.94
C LYS A 339 -7.67 8.30 -0.51
N GLU A 340 -7.82 7.38 0.42
CA GLU A 340 -9.10 6.95 1.00
C GLU A 340 -9.85 8.13 1.65
N SER A 341 -9.09 9.04 2.24
CA SER A 341 -9.51 10.36 2.74
C SER A 341 -8.52 11.42 2.27
N ASN A 342 -8.82 12.71 2.46
CA ASN A 342 -7.79 13.75 2.40
C ASN A 342 -6.96 13.64 3.69
N ARG A 343 -5.90 12.82 3.66
CA ARG A 343 -5.09 12.51 4.83
C ARG A 343 -4.40 13.72 5.44
N ILE A 344 -4.09 14.76 4.65
CA ILE A 344 -3.51 16.00 5.19
C ILE A 344 -4.50 16.66 6.13
N ASP A 345 -5.70 16.99 5.66
CA ASP A 345 -6.70 17.69 6.44
C ASP A 345 -7.17 16.87 7.64
N VAL A 346 -7.43 15.56 7.42
CA VAL A 346 -7.88 14.63 8.47
C VAL A 346 -6.86 14.51 9.60
N MET A 347 -5.56 14.40 9.27
CA MET A 347 -4.50 14.33 10.29
C MET A 347 -4.39 15.65 11.05
N VAL A 348 -4.38 16.78 10.35
CA VAL A 348 -4.29 18.13 10.97
C VAL A 348 -5.47 18.38 11.90
N ASP A 349 -6.70 18.12 11.45
CA ASP A 349 -7.91 18.36 12.24
C ASP A 349 -7.94 17.50 13.51
N ASN A 350 -7.63 16.23 13.40
CA ASN A 350 -7.65 15.32 14.55
C ASN A 350 -6.48 15.58 15.52
N LEU A 351 -5.27 15.87 15.04
CA LEU A 351 -4.14 16.21 15.89
C LEU A 351 -4.35 17.52 16.64
N LYS A 352 -4.99 18.52 16.02
CA LYS A 352 -5.42 19.76 16.71
C LYS A 352 -6.37 19.48 17.86
N LYS A 353 -7.32 18.55 17.70
CA LYS A 353 -8.22 18.15 18.81
C LYS A 353 -7.45 17.55 19.98
N MET A 354 -6.33 16.89 19.73
CA MET A 354 -5.44 16.36 20.75
C MET A 354 -4.45 17.40 21.32
N GLY A 355 -4.50 18.66 20.85
CA GLY A 355 -3.63 19.75 21.34
C GLY A 355 -2.29 19.87 20.62
N ALA A 356 -2.07 19.19 19.52
CA ALA A 356 -0.85 19.31 18.72
C ALA A 356 -0.73 20.70 18.07
N ASP A 357 0.50 21.19 17.96
CA ASP A 357 0.86 22.37 17.18
C ASP A 357 1.18 21.92 15.74
N ILE A 358 0.18 21.93 14.90
CA ILE A 358 0.24 21.45 13.52
C ILE A 358 -0.55 22.36 12.58
N GLU A 359 -0.02 22.52 11.37
CA GLU A 359 -0.68 23.24 10.29
C GLU A 359 -0.56 22.51 8.95
N ALA A 360 -1.62 22.56 8.14
CA ALA A 360 -1.59 22.03 6.78
C ALA A 360 -0.85 23.01 5.86
N THR A 361 -0.11 22.45 4.90
CA THR A 361 0.43 23.20 3.76
C THR A 361 -0.26 22.75 2.46
N GLU A 362 0.13 23.32 1.33
CA GLU A 362 -0.46 22.95 0.04
C GLU A 362 -0.25 21.46 -0.26
N ASP A 363 0.89 20.90 0.13
CA ASP A 363 1.31 19.53 -0.23
C ASP A 363 1.83 18.70 0.95
N GLY A 364 1.52 19.12 2.19
CA GLY A 364 1.98 18.44 3.38
C GLY A 364 1.53 19.07 4.68
N MET A 365 2.42 19.10 5.68
CA MET A 365 2.12 19.68 7.00
C MET A 365 3.40 20.06 7.76
N ILE A 366 3.26 21.03 8.65
CA ILE A 366 4.31 21.48 9.57
C ILE A 366 3.87 21.13 10.99
N ILE A 367 4.71 20.45 11.75
CA ILE A 367 4.41 19.96 13.09
C ILE A 367 5.51 20.45 14.03
N ARG A 368 5.11 21.15 15.10
CA ARG A 368 6.02 21.56 16.19
C ARG A 368 5.74 20.69 17.40
N GLY A 369 6.62 19.71 17.59
CA GLY A 369 6.47 18.68 18.61
C GLY A 369 6.86 19.12 20.01
N GLY A 370 6.99 18.14 20.92
CA GLY A 370 7.38 18.37 22.31
C GLY A 370 6.26 18.84 23.24
N ARG A 371 5.00 18.93 22.77
CA ARG A 371 3.83 19.22 23.59
C ARG A 371 3.08 17.95 23.97
N PRO A 372 2.59 17.81 25.21
CA PRO A 372 1.73 16.68 25.58
C PRO A 372 0.46 16.66 24.73
N LEU A 373 0.10 15.49 24.24
CA LEU A 373 -1.19 15.27 23.59
C LEU A 373 -2.24 14.87 24.63
N HIS A 374 -3.49 15.27 24.40
CA HIS A 374 -4.63 14.94 25.25
C HIS A 374 -5.60 14.02 24.53
N GLY A 375 -6.30 13.19 25.29
CA GLY A 375 -7.37 12.34 24.76
C GLY A 375 -8.46 13.17 24.09
N ALA A 376 -8.95 12.66 22.96
CA ALA A 376 -9.98 13.31 22.15
C ALA A 376 -10.84 12.30 21.41
N VAL A 377 -11.95 12.77 20.82
CA VAL A 377 -12.74 11.98 19.87
C VAL A 377 -12.16 12.21 18.47
N ILE A 378 -11.60 11.12 17.92
CA ILE A 378 -10.94 11.07 16.62
C ILE A 378 -11.90 10.49 15.60
N ASP A 379 -12.13 11.19 14.51
CA ASP A 379 -12.83 10.65 13.35
C ASP A 379 -11.81 10.06 12.37
N SER A 380 -11.86 8.75 12.18
CA SER A 380 -10.99 8.06 11.21
C SER A 380 -11.34 8.36 9.76
N HIS A 381 -12.53 8.91 9.49
CA HIS A 381 -13.09 9.03 8.14
C HIS A 381 -13.08 7.71 7.37
N LEU A 382 -13.19 6.58 8.07
CA LEU A 382 -13.07 5.21 7.55
C LEU A 382 -11.74 4.93 6.83
N ASP A 383 -10.71 5.73 7.12
CA ASP A 383 -9.34 5.51 6.65
C ASP A 383 -8.55 4.73 7.70
N HIS A 384 -8.23 3.49 7.35
CA HIS A 384 -7.53 2.56 8.24
C HIS A 384 -6.16 3.08 8.70
N ARG A 385 -5.46 3.86 7.86
CA ARG A 385 -4.15 4.43 8.22
C ARG A 385 -4.27 5.54 9.26
N VAL A 386 -5.32 6.33 9.16
CA VAL A 386 -5.67 7.33 10.18
C VAL A 386 -5.99 6.62 11.50
N ALA A 387 -6.90 5.62 11.48
CA ALA A 387 -7.30 4.89 12.68
C ALA A 387 -6.10 4.26 13.40
N MET A 388 -5.21 3.56 12.66
CA MET A 388 -4.03 2.91 13.23
C MET A 388 -2.99 3.92 13.76
N SER A 389 -2.80 5.05 13.07
CA SER A 389 -1.90 6.11 13.53
C SER A 389 -2.37 6.72 14.84
N PHE A 390 -3.66 7.03 14.95
CA PHE A 390 -4.21 7.57 16.19
C PHE A 390 -4.29 6.56 17.33
N ALA A 391 -4.28 5.26 17.04
CA ALA A 391 -4.12 4.25 18.08
C ALA A 391 -2.74 4.34 18.75
N ALA A 392 -1.67 4.56 17.98
CA ALA A 392 -0.34 4.80 18.53
C ALA A 392 -0.27 6.11 19.35
N ALA A 393 -0.89 7.20 18.85
CA ALA A 393 -0.98 8.46 19.59
C ALA A 393 -1.74 8.32 20.91
N ALA A 394 -2.88 7.61 20.90
CA ALA A 394 -3.74 7.41 22.06
C ALA A 394 -3.02 6.73 23.22
N MET A 395 -2.09 5.81 22.94
CA MET A 395 -1.27 5.14 23.97
C MET A 395 -0.31 6.07 24.70
N ASN A 396 -0.12 7.30 24.22
CA ASN A 396 0.77 8.30 24.79
C ASN A 396 0.05 9.60 25.18
N ALA A 397 -1.24 9.73 24.85
CA ALA A 397 -2.05 10.90 25.18
C ALA A 397 -2.55 10.86 26.64
N GLU A 398 -2.70 12.03 27.26
CA GLU A 398 -3.29 12.16 28.58
C GLU A 398 -4.82 12.01 28.51
N GLY A 399 -5.39 11.09 29.30
CA GLY A 399 -6.81 10.80 29.28
C GLY A 399 -7.20 9.68 28.30
N GLU A 400 -8.49 9.59 27.98
CA GLU A 400 -9.05 8.59 27.07
C GLU A 400 -9.22 9.16 25.65
N THR A 401 -8.80 8.42 24.64
CA THR A 401 -9.04 8.74 23.22
C THR A 401 -10.07 7.77 22.67
N GLU A 402 -11.09 8.28 22.01
CA GLU A 402 -12.08 7.50 21.29
C GLU A 402 -11.87 7.63 19.77
N ILE A 403 -11.64 6.51 19.09
CA ILE A 403 -11.54 6.48 17.62
C ILE A 403 -12.86 5.96 17.05
N THR A 404 -13.56 6.79 16.30
CA THR A 404 -14.79 6.44 15.60
C THR A 404 -14.45 5.81 14.23
N GLY A 405 -15.29 4.88 13.73
CA GLY A 405 -15.00 4.12 12.51
C GLY A 405 -13.74 3.24 12.63
N ALA A 406 -13.38 2.84 13.84
CA ALA A 406 -12.14 2.11 14.13
C ALA A 406 -12.06 0.73 13.50
N GLU A 407 -13.20 0.13 13.14
CA GLU A 407 -13.31 -1.15 12.43
C GLU A 407 -12.71 -1.12 11.01
N CYS A 408 -12.51 0.07 10.45
CA CYS A 408 -11.89 0.21 9.13
C CYS A 408 -10.46 -0.34 9.04
N VAL A 409 -9.79 -0.59 10.18
CA VAL A 409 -8.47 -1.24 10.21
C VAL A 409 -8.49 -2.63 9.55
N ASP A 410 -9.61 -3.33 9.56
CA ASP A 410 -9.78 -4.65 8.94
C ASP A 410 -9.60 -4.64 7.42
N ILE A 411 -9.60 -3.46 6.78
CA ILE A 411 -9.31 -3.30 5.35
C ILE A 411 -7.89 -3.80 5.02
N SER A 412 -6.94 -3.54 5.92
CA SER A 412 -5.51 -3.88 5.70
C SER A 412 -4.85 -4.61 6.85
N TYR A 413 -5.43 -4.58 8.05
CA TYR A 413 -4.86 -5.25 9.22
C TYR A 413 -5.97 -5.80 10.14
N PRO A 414 -6.62 -6.91 9.79
CA PRO A 414 -7.49 -7.62 10.72
C PRO A 414 -6.72 -8.01 11.99
N GLY A 415 -7.30 -7.71 13.16
CA GLY A 415 -6.65 -8.02 14.46
C GLY A 415 -5.66 -6.98 14.99
N PHE A 416 -5.50 -5.82 14.32
CA PHE A 416 -4.56 -4.76 14.72
C PHE A 416 -4.62 -4.39 16.20
N TYR A 417 -5.81 -4.13 16.72
CA TYR A 417 -5.97 -3.72 18.13
C TYR A 417 -5.64 -4.83 19.12
N GLU A 418 -5.80 -6.09 18.73
CA GLU A 418 -5.42 -7.24 19.57
C GLU A 418 -3.90 -7.36 19.66
N ASP A 419 -3.21 -7.24 18.52
CA ASP A 419 -1.76 -7.30 18.49
C ASP A 419 -1.14 -6.12 19.23
N MET A 420 -1.72 -4.93 19.11
CA MET A 420 -1.30 -3.76 19.88
C MET A 420 -1.42 -3.99 21.40
N ARG A 421 -2.54 -4.57 21.86
CA ARG A 421 -2.77 -4.88 23.27
C ARG A 421 -1.79 -5.93 23.84
N LYS A 422 -1.40 -6.93 23.03
CA LYS A 422 -0.44 -7.97 23.46
C LYS A 422 0.92 -7.39 23.82
N LEU A 423 1.30 -6.24 23.28
CA LEU A 423 2.58 -5.59 23.53
C LEU A 423 2.56 -4.70 24.77
N VAL A 424 1.38 -4.34 25.31
CA VAL A 424 1.27 -3.46 26.47
C VAL A 424 1.84 -4.15 27.70
N LYS A 425 2.82 -3.48 28.36
CA LYS A 425 3.34 -3.92 29.66
C LYS A 425 2.27 -3.72 30.75
N LEU A 426 2.01 -4.78 31.50
CA LEU A 426 1.10 -4.78 32.64
C LEU A 426 1.74 -4.08 33.83
#